data_63643470834c0094d107f9c4ad675e28
#
_entry.id   63643470834c0094d107f9c4ad675e28
#
_cell.length_a   1.000
_cell.length_b   1.000
_cell.length_c   1.000
_cell.angle_alpha   90.00
_cell.angle_beta   90.00
_cell.angle_gamma   90.00
#
_symmetry.space_group_name_H-M   'P 1'
#
loop_
_entity.id
_entity.type
_entity.pdbx_description
1 polymer ?
#
loop_
_entity_poly.entity_id
_entity_poly.type
_entity_poly.pdbx_seq_one_letter_code
_entity_poly.pdbx_strand_id
1 'polypeptide(L)'
;MSLPAGDARPPSRLARFVLMVWATFLCLVCGTYLGSHLVALPQPEAQDPQLVAAVTAQRGLDGIGEWMVVHALYGECPCSRKIADTLLDPSRPRPEGVAETMLLVGADEELRLRASEGGFAVVTVPMDRLKTDWGIAAAPLMVVADPTDRIRYVGGYTSRKQGPDVRDLAILTDLQANTEVAALPLFGCAVSQTLAAIVDPLGLR
;
A
#
# COMPACT_ATOMS: atom_id res chain seq x y z
N MET A 1 -55.06 -19.12 -18.98
CA MET A 1 -54.50 -20.20 -18.18
C MET A 1 -53.90 -19.54 -16.95
N SER A 2 -54.71 -19.38 -15.87
CA SER A 2 -54.34 -18.66 -14.65
C SER A 2 -53.62 -19.64 -13.73
N LEU A 3 -52.37 -19.32 -13.36
CA LEU A 3 -51.60 -20.06 -12.36
C LEU A 3 -52.29 -19.92 -10.98
N PRO A 4 -52.47 -21.01 -10.23
CA PRO A 4 -53.03 -20.92 -8.89
C PRO A 4 -52.11 -20.11 -7.97
N ALA A 5 -52.69 -19.11 -7.29
CA ALA A 5 -51.99 -18.39 -6.24
C ALA A 5 -51.67 -19.38 -5.11
N GLY A 6 -50.42 -19.75 -4.96
CA GLY A 6 -49.97 -20.65 -3.91
C GLY A 6 -50.16 -19.97 -2.54
N ASP A 7 -50.91 -20.59 -1.64
CA ASP A 7 -51.09 -20.20 -0.24
C ASP A 7 -49.72 -20.26 0.48
N ALA A 8 -49.00 -19.12 0.51
CA ALA A 8 -47.78 -18.99 1.25
C ALA A 8 -48.10 -18.93 2.76
N ARG A 9 -48.02 -20.07 3.45
CA ARG A 9 -48.18 -20.15 4.90
C ARG A 9 -47.10 -19.25 5.59
N PRO A 10 -47.47 -18.42 6.55
CA PRO A 10 -46.51 -17.59 7.25
C PRO A 10 -45.46 -18.49 7.95
N PRO A 11 -44.17 -18.11 7.93
CA PRO A 11 -43.12 -18.90 8.52
C PRO A 11 -43.35 -19.07 10.04
N SER A 12 -43.07 -20.25 10.56
CA SER A 12 -43.20 -20.58 11.99
C SER A 12 -42.31 -19.66 12.83
N ARG A 13 -42.65 -19.47 14.13
CA ARG A 13 -41.82 -18.66 15.06
C ARG A 13 -40.39 -19.19 15.12
N LEU A 14 -40.20 -20.50 15.07
CA LEU A 14 -38.87 -21.12 15.04
C LEU A 14 -38.12 -20.76 13.75
N ALA A 15 -38.76 -20.79 12.60
CA ALA A 15 -38.14 -20.44 11.32
C ALA A 15 -37.68 -18.96 11.29
N ARG A 16 -38.48 -18.04 11.87
CA ARG A 16 -38.10 -16.62 12.01
C ARG A 16 -36.91 -16.45 12.96
N PHE A 17 -36.89 -17.18 14.06
CA PHE A 17 -35.76 -17.13 15.01
C PHE A 17 -34.47 -17.64 14.37
N VAL A 18 -34.51 -18.79 13.71
CA VAL A 18 -33.36 -19.36 12.97
C VAL A 18 -32.85 -18.38 11.90
N LEU A 19 -33.78 -17.79 11.13
CA LEU A 19 -33.41 -16.80 10.11
C LEU A 19 -32.72 -15.57 10.71
N MET A 20 -33.24 -15.05 11.84
CA MET A 20 -32.62 -13.90 12.51
C MET A 20 -31.22 -14.21 13.03
N VAL A 21 -31.03 -15.36 13.68
CA VAL A 21 -29.71 -15.80 14.17
C VAL A 21 -28.73 -15.94 13.00
N TRP A 22 -29.17 -16.57 11.90
CA TRP A 22 -28.36 -16.73 10.70
C TRP A 22 -27.99 -15.38 10.05
N ALA A 23 -28.95 -14.47 9.91
CA ALA A 23 -28.71 -13.15 9.36
C ALA A 23 -27.74 -12.32 10.24
N THR A 24 -27.90 -12.37 11.57
CA THR A 24 -26.99 -11.71 12.51
C THR A 24 -25.57 -12.26 12.38
N PHE A 25 -25.42 -13.59 12.33
CA PHE A 25 -24.12 -14.24 12.14
C PHE A 25 -23.48 -13.83 10.80
N LEU A 26 -24.26 -13.84 9.71
CA LEU A 26 -23.79 -13.39 8.40
C LEU A 26 -23.33 -11.92 8.42
N CYS A 27 -24.11 -11.03 9.04
CA CYS A 27 -23.76 -9.62 9.17
C CYS A 27 -22.47 -9.42 9.99
N LEU A 28 -22.28 -10.18 11.07
CA LEU A 28 -21.05 -10.13 11.89
C LEU A 28 -19.84 -10.61 11.08
N VAL A 29 -19.95 -11.75 10.40
CA VAL A 29 -18.87 -12.29 9.57
C VAL A 29 -18.53 -11.34 8.40
N CYS A 30 -19.55 -10.87 7.69
CA CYS A 30 -19.33 -9.93 6.59
C CYS A 30 -18.80 -8.58 7.09
N GLY A 31 -19.30 -8.07 8.21
CA GLY A 31 -18.86 -6.81 8.80
C GLY A 31 -17.40 -6.85 9.25
N THR A 32 -16.97 -7.91 9.91
CA THR A 32 -15.57 -8.08 10.33
C THR A 32 -14.64 -8.29 9.14
N TYR A 33 -15.06 -9.11 8.18
CA TYR A 33 -14.27 -9.36 6.98
C TYR A 33 -14.12 -8.12 6.08
N LEU A 34 -15.22 -7.43 5.76
CA LEU A 34 -15.20 -6.22 4.92
C LEU A 34 -14.54 -5.04 5.64
N GLY A 35 -14.80 -4.85 6.95
CA GLY A 35 -14.22 -3.77 7.73
C GLY A 35 -12.69 -3.81 7.72
N SER A 36 -12.09 -4.97 7.95
CA SER A 36 -10.63 -5.13 7.95
C SER A 36 -9.99 -4.92 6.57
N HIS A 37 -10.76 -5.06 5.47
CA HIS A 37 -10.28 -4.84 4.11
C HIS A 37 -10.32 -3.39 3.64
N LEU A 38 -11.14 -2.53 4.27
CA LEU A 38 -11.36 -1.15 3.83
C LEU A 38 -10.53 -0.12 4.63
N VAL A 39 -9.92 -0.54 5.74
CA VAL A 39 -9.14 0.37 6.58
C VAL A 39 -7.78 0.66 5.94
N ALA A 40 -7.44 1.95 5.84
CA ALA A 40 -6.11 2.38 5.45
C ALA A 40 -5.11 1.99 6.55
N LEU A 41 -3.95 1.53 6.12
CA LEU A 41 -2.85 1.18 7.03
C LEU A 41 -2.12 2.45 7.50
N PRO A 42 -1.49 2.41 8.69
CA PRO A 42 -0.70 3.53 9.18
C PRO A 42 0.50 3.80 8.28
N GLN A 43 0.81 5.06 8.12
CA GLN A 43 1.97 5.54 7.39
C GLN A 43 2.82 6.42 8.32
N PRO A 44 4.17 6.45 8.17
CA PRO A 44 5.00 7.32 8.98
C PRO A 44 4.74 8.78 8.65
N GLU A 45 5.04 9.66 9.59
CA GLU A 45 5.04 11.10 9.33
C GLU A 45 6.26 11.52 8.50
N ALA A 46 6.13 12.58 7.72
CA ALA A 46 7.23 13.09 6.89
C ALA A 46 8.46 13.55 7.72
N GLN A 47 8.24 13.92 9.00
CA GLN A 47 9.30 14.30 9.93
C GLN A 47 9.77 13.16 10.83
N ASP A 48 9.32 11.91 10.61
CA ASP A 48 9.80 10.77 11.37
C ASP A 48 11.34 10.67 11.26
N PRO A 49 12.08 10.72 12.38
CA PRO A 49 13.55 10.77 12.34
C PRO A 49 14.18 9.53 11.70
N GLN A 50 13.55 8.36 11.83
CA GLN A 50 14.04 7.12 11.21
C GLN A 50 13.87 7.19 9.69
N LEU A 51 12.71 7.64 9.21
CA LEU A 51 12.46 7.81 7.79
C LEU A 51 13.40 8.83 7.17
N VAL A 52 13.56 9.99 7.79
CA VAL A 52 14.45 11.05 7.31
C VAL A 52 15.89 10.55 7.23
N ALA A 53 16.40 9.90 8.29
CA ALA A 53 17.76 9.37 8.31
C ALA A 53 17.98 8.31 7.23
N ALA A 54 17.01 7.40 7.02
CA ALA A 54 17.10 6.35 6.02
C ALA A 54 17.08 6.91 4.59
N VAL A 55 16.20 7.87 4.30
CA VAL A 55 16.11 8.53 2.98
C VAL A 55 17.40 9.29 2.68
N THR A 56 17.91 10.06 3.63
CA THR A 56 19.17 10.79 3.47
C THR A 56 20.36 9.85 3.25
N ALA A 57 20.43 8.75 3.99
CA ALA A 57 21.47 7.74 3.81
C ALA A 57 21.39 7.05 2.43
N GLN A 58 20.17 6.85 1.92
CA GLN A 58 19.95 6.20 0.63
C GLN A 58 20.32 7.10 -0.56
N ARG A 59 20.20 8.41 -0.43
CA ARG A 59 20.54 9.35 -1.52
C ARG A 59 22.00 9.22 -1.97
N GLY A 60 22.93 8.99 -1.03
CA GLY A 60 24.35 8.95 -1.32
C GLY A 60 24.90 10.26 -1.88
N LEU A 61 26.12 10.22 -2.41
CA LEU A 61 26.77 11.40 -3.01
C LEU A 61 26.29 11.68 -4.43
N ASP A 62 25.90 10.66 -5.16
CA ASP A 62 25.53 10.76 -6.59
C ASP A 62 24.14 11.38 -6.82
N GLY A 63 23.28 11.37 -5.81
CA GLY A 63 21.90 11.93 -5.87
C GLY A 63 21.77 13.33 -5.28
N ILE A 64 22.86 14.02 -4.97
CA ILE A 64 22.80 15.38 -4.41
C ILE A 64 22.23 16.35 -5.44
N GLY A 65 21.17 17.07 -5.04
CA GLY A 65 20.54 18.07 -5.89
C GLY A 65 19.43 17.56 -6.78
N GLU A 66 19.11 16.26 -6.75
CA GLU A 66 17.99 15.66 -7.45
C GLU A 66 16.80 15.39 -6.51
N TRP A 67 15.62 15.28 -7.08
CA TRP A 67 14.47 14.70 -6.38
C TRP A 67 14.72 13.21 -6.14
N MET A 68 14.23 12.70 -5.03
CA MET A 68 14.33 11.28 -4.72
C MET A 68 12.96 10.67 -4.46
N VAL A 69 12.68 9.55 -5.11
CA VAL A 69 11.47 8.76 -4.86
C VAL A 69 11.86 7.38 -4.36
N VAL A 70 11.32 6.99 -3.20
CA VAL A 70 11.48 5.65 -2.63
C VAL A 70 10.14 4.92 -2.72
N HIS A 71 10.13 3.79 -3.40
CA HIS A 71 8.99 2.89 -3.54
C HIS A 71 9.18 1.68 -2.62
N ALA A 72 8.61 1.71 -1.42
CA ALA A 72 8.66 0.57 -0.51
C ALA A 72 7.60 -0.47 -0.92
N LEU A 73 8.04 -1.63 -1.37
CA LEU A 73 7.20 -2.70 -1.92
C LEU A 73 7.48 -4.02 -1.20
N TYR A 74 6.44 -4.84 -1.02
CA TYR A 74 6.53 -6.18 -0.46
C TYR A 74 6.11 -7.20 -1.51
N GLY A 75 7.05 -8.04 -1.97
CA GLY A 75 6.85 -8.95 -3.10
C GLY A 75 5.72 -9.97 -2.92
N GLU A 76 5.42 -10.39 -1.70
CA GLU A 76 4.30 -11.31 -1.42
C GLU A 76 2.93 -10.60 -1.36
N CYS A 77 2.91 -9.25 -1.34
CA CYS A 77 1.69 -8.47 -1.26
C CYS A 77 1.09 -8.23 -2.65
N PRO A 78 -0.14 -8.68 -2.95
CA PRO A 78 -0.77 -8.44 -4.24
C PRO A 78 -0.91 -6.96 -4.59
N CYS A 79 -1.11 -6.09 -3.61
CA CYS A 79 -1.16 -4.65 -3.83
C CYS A 79 0.20 -4.09 -4.27
N SER A 80 1.30 -4.54 -3.63
CA SER A 80 2.65 -4.14 -4.02
C SER A 80 3.03 -4.66 -5.41
N ARG A 81 2.64 -5.88 -5.76
CA ARG A 81 2.87 -6.43 -7.12
C ARG A 81 2.18 -5.60 -8.19
N LYS A 82 0.92 -5.21 -7.96
CA LYS A 82 0.20 -4.35 -8.89
C LYS A 82 0.89 -2.99 -9.08
N ILE A 83 1.38 -2.39 -8.00
CA ILE A 83 2.15 -1.14 -8.07
C ILE A 83 3.48 -1.39 -8.81
N ALA A 84 4.21 -2.45 -8.48
CA ALA A 84 5.45 -2.83 -9.17
C ALA A 84 5.25 -3.00 -10.68
N ASP A 85 4.19 -3.68 -11.10
CA ASP A 85 3.88 -3.87 -12.54
C ASP A 85 3.61 -2.53 -13.23
N THR A 86 2.98 -1.57 -12.55
CA THR A 86 2.78 -0.22 -13.11
C THR A 86 4.09 0.56 -13.17
N LEU A 87 4.93 0.50 -12.13
CA LEU A 87 6.21 1.20 -12.08
C LEU A 87 7.21 0.64 -13.12
N LEU A 88 7.15 -0.66 -13.38
CA LEU A 88 8.03 -1.39 -14.31
C LEU A 88 7.47 -1.50 -15.72
N ASP A 89 6.32 -0.87 -16.01
CA ASP A 89 5.76 -0.83 -17.35
C ASP A 89 6.75 -0.09 -18.29
N PRO A 90 7.18 -0.71 -19.40
CA PRO A 90 8.10 -0.07 -20.34
C PRO A 90 7.57 1.24 -20.93
N SER A 91 6.26 1.46 -20.95
CA SER A 91 5.64 2.69 -21.44
C SER A 91 5.59 3.80 -20.38
N ARG A 92 5.89 3.50 -19.10
CA ARG A 92 5.93 4.51 -18.03
C ARG A 92 7.10 5.48 -18.27
N PRO A 93 6.83 6.79 -18.42
CA PRO A 93 7.91 7.76 -18.60
C PRO A 93 8.81 7.81 -17.36
N ARG A 94 10.11 7.95 -17.60
CA ARG A 94 11.07 8.21 -16.53
C ARG A 94 11.14 9.71 -16.25
N PRO A 95 10.92 10.14 -15.00
CA PRO A 95 11.01 11.55 -14.67
C PRO A 95 12.48 12.00 -14.70
N GLU A 96 12.76 13.10 -15.37
CA GLU A 96 14.10 13.71 -15.42
C GLU A 96 14.48 14.38 -14.10
N GLY A 97 15.74 14.29 -13.70
CA GLY A 97 16.25 14.87 -12.45
C GLY A 97 15.68 14.22 -11.18
N VAL A 98 15.31 12.93 -11.29
CA VAL A 98 14.73 12.16 -10.19
C VAL A 98 15.45 10.84 -10.03
N ALA A 99 15.99 10.59 -8.85
CA ALA A 99 16.50 9.29 -8.47
C ALA A 99 15.36 8.41 -7.94
N GLU A 100 15.07 7.29 -8.62
CA GLU A 100 14.04 6.34 -8.20
C GLU A 100 14.67 5.11 -7.56
N THR A 101 14.27 4.79 -6.33
CA THR A 101 14.73 3.61 -5.57
C THR A 101 13.57 2.69 -5.26
N MET A 102 13.70 1.40 -5.56
CA MET A 102 12.80 0.36 -5.06
C MET A 102 13.36 -0.25 -3.78
N LEU A 103 12.66 -0.02 -2.67
CA LEU A 103 12.94 -0.63 -1.39
C LEU A 103 12.10 -1.92 -1.29
N LEU A 104 12.73 -3.07 -1.57
CA LEU A 104 12.06 -4.37 -1.60
C LEU A 104 12.11 -5.01 -0.22
N VAL A 105 10.94 -5.34 0.30
CA VAL A 105 10.78 -6.05 1.57
C VAL A 105 10.77 -7.55 1.33
N GLY A 106 11.65 -8.27 2.03
CA GLY A 106 11.80 -9.71 1.85
C GLY A 106 12.68 -10.08 0.65
N ALA A 107 12.75 -11.39 0.36
CA ALA A 107 13.56 -11.93 -0.71
C ALA A 107 12.70 -12.24 -1.94
N ASP A 108 12.52 -11.27 -2.81
CA ASP A 108 11.88 -11.45 -4.12
C ASP A 108 12.92 -11.15 -5.22
N GLU A 109 13.65 -12.18 -5.60
CA GLU A 109 14.74 -12.08 -6.57
C GLU A 109 14.24 -11.72 -7.98
N GLU A 110 13.06 -12.21 -8.37
CA GLU A 110 12.46 -11.90 -9.67
C GLU A 110 12.13 -10.40 -9.75
N LEU A 111 11.47 -9.87 -8.73
CA LEU A 111 11.14 -8.45 -8.68
C LEU A 111 12.40 -7.58 -8.60
N ARG A 112 13.43 -8.02 -7.86
CA ARG A 112 14.73 -7.34 -7.76
C ARG A 112 15.39 -7.20 -9.13
N LEU A 113 15.44 -8.28 -9.91
CA LEU A 113 16.04 -8.28 -11.25
C LEU A 113 15.25 -7.38 -12.20
N ARG A 114 13.94 -7.53 -12.26
CA ARG A 114 13.06 -6.68 -13.06
C ARG A 114 13.22 -5.19 -12.72
N ALA A 115 13.32 -4.84 -11.44
CA ALA A 115 13.51 -3.48 -11.00
C ALA A 115 14.88 -2.91 -11.45
N SER A 116 15.95 -3.69 -11.31
CA SER A 116 17.28 -3.29 -11.75
C SER A 116 17.35 -3.10 -13.28
N GLU A 117 16.78 -4.04 -14.05
CA GLU A 117 16.68 -3.95 -15.51
C GLU A 117 15.80 -2.76 -15.93
N GLY A 118 14.77 -2.47 -15.14
CA GLY A 118 13.92 -1.30 -15.27
C GLY A 118 14.61 0.02 -14.93
N GLY A 119 15.89 0.03 -14.49
CA GLY A 119 16.67 1.24 -14.19
C GLY A 119 16.41 1.88 -12.83
N PHE A 120 15.78 1.15 -11.89
CA PHE A 120 15.66 1.58 -10.50
C PHE A 120 16.91 1.21 -9.71
N ALA A 121 17.31 2.07 -8.77
CA ALA A 121 18.18 1.63 -7.67
C ALA A 121 17.38 0.65 -6.80
N VAL A 122 17.98 -0.49 -6.42
CA VAL A 122 17.27 -1.51 -5.65
C VAL A 122 17.96 -1.74 -4.31
N VAL A 123 17.17 -1.63 -3.24
CA VAL A 123 17.60 -1.94 -1.88
C VAL A 123 16.68 -3.02 -1.32
N THR A 124 17.26 -4.13 -0.86
CA THR A 124 16.51 -5.20 -0.20
C THR A 124 16.64 -5.08 1.30
N VAL A 125 15.49 -5.07 1.98
CA VAL A 125 15.42 -4.96 3.45
C VAL A 125 14.66 -6.15 4.02
N PRO A 126 15.20 -6.85 5.03
CA PRO A 126 14.43 -7.86 5.75
C PRO A 126 13.17 -7.28 6.37
N MET A 127 12.09 -8.07 6.43
CA MET A 127 10.78 -7.62 6.91
C MET A 127 10.83 -7.05 8.34
N ASP A 128 11.61 -7.67 9.23
CA ASP A 128 11.78 -7.26 10.61
C ASP A 128 12.57 -5.94 10.75
N ARG A 129 13.36 -5.58 9.74
CA ARG A 129 14.21 -4.38 9.75
C ARG A 129 13.52 -3.14 9.16
N LEU A 130 12.51 -3.31 8.30
CA LEU A 130 11.88 -2.17 7.64
C LEU A 130 11.31 -1.15 8.62
N LYS A 131 10.64 -1.61 9.68
CA LYS A 131 10.09 -0.71 10.71
C LYS A 131 11.17 -0.05 11.55
N THR A 132 12.23 -0.78 11.91
CA THR A 132 13.30 -0.26 12.77
C THR A 132 14.25 0.67 12.03
N ASP A 133 14.50 0.40 10.75
CA ASP A 133 15.49 1.14 9.97
C ASP A 133 14.87 2.31 9.18
N TRP A 134 13.58 2.18 8.79
CA TRP A 134 12.89 3.15 7.94
C TRP A 134 11.63 3.75 8.56
N GLY A 135 11.19 3.28 9.73
CA GLY A 135 9.90 3.70 10.31
C GLY A 135 8.66 3.17 9.58
N ILE A 136 8.83 2.36 8.53
CA ILE A 136 7.76 1.88 7.66
C ILE A 136 7.19 0.56 8.18
N ALA A 137 5.88 0.52 8.44
CA ALA A 137 5.19 -0.65 8.97
C ALA A 137 4.29 -1.36 7.96
N ALA A 138 4.02 -0.75 6.80
CA ALA A 138 3.13 -1.29 5.76
C ALA A 138 3.60 -0.90 4.35
N ALA A 139 3.29 -1.75 3.36
CA ALA A 139 3.60 -1.56 1.94
C ALA A 139 2.39 -1.91 1.07
N PRO A 140 2.25 -1.30 -0.14
CA PRO A 140 3.17 -0.39 -0.82
C PRO A 140 3.10 1.05 -0.29
N LEU A 141 4.24 1.70 -0.12
CA LEU A 141 4.37 3.09 0.33
C LEU A 141 5.29 3.86 -0.60
N MET A 142 4.94 5.11 -0.92
CA MET A 142 5.79 6.04 -1.65
C MET A 142 6.28 7.14 -0.73
N VAL A 143 7.58 7.44 -0.80
CA VAL A 143 8.20 8.58 -0.14
C VAL A 143 8.86 9.44 -1.20
N VAL A 144 8.64 10.75 -1.15
CA VAL A 144 9.28 11.71 -2.05
C VAL A 144 10.03 12.75 -1.23
N ALA A 145 11.32 12.89 -1.50
CA ALA A 145 12.18 13.91 -0.92
C ALA A 145 12.64 14.90 -1.99
N ASP A 146 12.70 16.18 -1.63
CA ASP A 146 13.19 17.23 -2.50
C ASP A 146 14.75 17.26 -2.53
N PRO A 147 15.35 18.07 -3.41
CA PRO A 147 16.82 18.19 -3.51
C PRO A 147 17.54 18.62 -2.23
N THR A 148 16.81 19.06 -1.21
CA THR A 148 17.35 19.47 0.11
C THR A 148 17.15 18.44 1.20
N ASP A 149 16.83 17.18 0.85
CA ASP A 149 16.50 16.06 1.75
C ASP A 149 15.22 16.24 2.57
N ARG A 150 14.42 17.25 2.25
CA ARG A 150 13.13 17.42 2.91
C ARG A 150 12.11 16.48 2.31
N ILE A 151 11.52 15.63 3.14
CA ILE A 151 10.44 14.77 2.72
C ILE A 151 9.18 15.61 2.45
N ARG A 152 8.69 15.56 1.22
CA ARG A 152 7.54 16.32 0.73
C ARG A 152 6.27 15.48 0.63
N TYR A 153 6.43 14.16 0.56
CA TYR A 153 5.29 13.23 0.50
C TYR A 153 5.63 11.90 1.17
N VAL A 154 4.68 11.38 1.92
CA VAL A 154 4.65 10.00 2.42
C VAL A 154 3.22 9.52 2.29
N GLY A 155 2.99 8.45 1.54
CA GLY A 155 1.62 7.97 1.34
C GLY A 155 1.50 6.81 0.37
N GLY A 156 0.25 6.41 0.12
CA GLY A 156 -0.09 5.41 -0.89
C GLY A 156 -0.05 5.97 -2.31
N TYR A 157 -0.42 5.11 -3.26
CA TYR A 157 -0.41 5.43 -4.69
C TYR A 157 -1.79 5.75 -5.26
N THR A 158 -2.84 5.31 -4.57
CA THR A 158 -4.22 5.38 -5.07
C THR A 158 -5.16 5.93 -4.03
N SER A 159 -6.20 6.65 -4.45
CA SER A 159 -7.21 7.23 -3.55
C SER A 159 -8.16 6.18 -2.95
N ARG A 160 -8.20 4.97 -3.51
CA ARG A 160 -9.03 3.85 -3.05
C ARG A 160 -8.30 2.53 -3.22
N LYS A 161 -8.64 1.55 -2.40
CA LYS A 161 -8.06 0.21 -2.45
C LYS A 161 -8.16 -0.39 -3.85
N GLN A 162 -7.02 -0.88 -4.37
CA GLN A 162 -6.90 -1.46 -5.72
C GLN A 162 -7.42 -0.57 -6.86
N GLY A 163 -7.43 0.75 -6.64
CA GLY A 163 -7.75 1.71 -7.71
C GLY A 163 -6.87 1.50 -8.94
N PRO A 164 -7.39 1.75 -10.15
CA PRO A 164 -6.59 1.63 -11.38
C PRO A 164 -5.59 2.78 -11.52
N ASP A 165 -5.87 3.93 -10.88
CA ASP A 165 -5.12 5.16 -11.09
C ASP A 165 -3.96 5.23 -10.10
N VAL A 166 -2.80 4.72 -10.51
CA VAL A 166 -1.53 4.90 -9.78
C VAL A 166 -1.04 6.32 -10.08
N ARG A 167 -0.84 7.14 -9.03
CA ARG A 167 -0.64 8.59 -9.13
C ARG A 167 0.80 9.03 -8.84
N ASP A 168 1.76 8.13 -8.87
CA ASP A 168 3.16 8.42 -8.54
C ASP A 168 3.72 9.60 -9.33
N LEU A 169 3.61 9.59 -10.67
CA LEU A 169 4.10 10.66 -11.52
C LEU A 169 3.31 11.97 -11.36
N ALA A 170 1.99 11.90 -11.16
CA ALA A 170 1.19 13.09 -10.93
C ALA A 170 1.56 13.77 -9.61
N ILE A 171 1.71 12.97 -8.53
CA ILE A 171 2.17 13.46 -7.22
C ILE A 171 3.55 14.12 -7.35
N LEU A 172 4.49 13.48 -8.03
CA LEU A 172 5.82 14.02 -8.24
C LEU A 172 5.80 15.34 -9.01
N THR A 173 5.02 15.39 -10.10
CA THR A 173 4.86 16.60 -10.91
C THR A 173 4.29 17.77 -10.09
N ASP A 174 3.26 17.52 -9.30
CA ASP A 174 2.65 18.52 -8.44
C ASP A 174 3.67 19.05 -7.39
N LEU A 175 4.46 18.16 -6.79
CA LEU A 175 5.49 18.52 -5.82
C LEU A 175 6.63 19.33 -6.46
N GLN A 176 7.07 18.96 -7.67
CA GLN A 176 8.08 19.71 -8.42
C GLN A 176 7.58 21.11 -8.81
N ALA A 177 6.27 21.25 -9.05
CA ALA A 177 5.62 22.53 -9.24
C ALA A 177 5.41 23.31 -7.92
N ASN A 178 5.93 22.81 -6.80
CA ASN A 178 5.76 23.34 -5.45
C ASN A 178 4.31 23.40 -4.97
N THR A 179 3.46 22.52 -5.51
CA THR A 179 2.08 22.32 -5.05
C THR A 179 2.08 21.37 -3.85
N GLU A 180 1.33 21.69 -2.82
CA GLU A 180 1.15 20.81 -1.68
C GLU A 180 0.22 19.65 -2.06
N VAL A 181 0.66 18.43 -1.80
CA VAL A 181 -0.10 17.22 -2.12
C VAL A 181 -0.51 16.51 -0.84
N ALA A 182 -1.81 16.31 -0.66
CA ALA A 182 -2.33 15.54 0.47
C ALA A 182 -1.92 14.07 0.34
N ALA A 183 -1.50 13.49 1.46
CA ALA A 183 -1.14 12.08 1.52
C ALA A 183 -2.32 11.17 1.12
N LEU A 184 -2.11 10.29 0.16
CA LEU A 184 -3.10 9.27 -0.20
C LEU A 184 -3.09 8.15 0.85
N PRO A 185 -4.26 7.52 1.09
CA PRO A 185 -4.35 6.41 2.04
C PRO A 185 -3.48 5.24 1.59
N LEU A 186 -2.90 4.54 2.55
CA LEU A 186 -2.07 3.37 2.30
C LEU A 186 -2.92 2.11 2.33
N PHE A 187 -3.08 1.47 1.19
CA PHE A 187 -3.76 0.18 1.04
C PHE A 187 -2.77 -0.90 0.65
N GLY A 188 -2.59 -1.90 1.51
CA GLY A 188 -1.60 -2.94 1.26
C GLY A 188 -1.54 -3.98 2.35
N CYS A 189 -0.34 -4.46 2.61
CA CYS A 189 -0.05 -5.47 3.63
C CYS A 189 0.81 -4.88 4.75
N ALA A 190 0.55 -5.34 5.98
CA ALA A 190 1.44 -5.07 7.09
C ALA A 190 2.79 -5.78 6.85
N VAL A 191 3.89 -5.05 7.05
CA VAL A 191 5.25 -5.58 6.95
C VAL A 191 5.98 -5.56 8.30
N SER A 192 5.31 -5.16 9.36
CA SER A 192 5.80 -5.31 10.74
C SER A 192 4.94 -6.34 11.49
N GLN A 193 5.58 -7.17 12.31
CA GLN A 193 4.87 -8.18 13.12
C GLN A 193 3.80 -7.57 14.02
N THR A 194 4.09 -6.41 14.62
CA THR A 194 3.13 -5.71 15.48
C THR A 194 1.89 -5.28 14.71
N LEU A 195 2.04 -4.74 13.52
CA LEU A 195 0.91 -4.32 12.69
C LEU A 195 0.17 -5.54 12.13
N ALA A 196 0.89 -6.58 11.70
CA ALA A 196 0.30 -7.83 11.23
C ALA A 196 -0.60 -8.46 12.29
N ALA A 197 -0.16 -8.52 13.55
CA ALA A 197 -0.97 -9.04 14.65
C ALA A 197 -2.27 -8.24 14.91
N ILE A 198 -2.28 -6.94 14.56
CA ILE A 198 -3.47 -6.09 14.70
C ILE A 198 -4.44 -6.26 13.52
N VAL A 199 -3.91 -6.28 12.29
CA VAL A 199 -4.73 -6.28 11.08
C VAL A 199 -5.10 -7.67 10.59
N ASP A 200 -4.35 -8.69 10.99
CA ASP A 200 -4.59 -10.11 10.68
C ASP A 200 -4.29 -11.00 11.90
N PRO A 201 -5.08 -10.88 12.97
CA PRO A 201 -4.85 -11.61 14.23
C PRO A 201 -4.95 -13.14 14.10
N LEU A 202 -5.54 -13.62 13.00
CA LEU A 202 -5.71 -15.06 12.74
C LEU A 202 -4.70 -15.61 11.73
N GLY A 203 -3.83 -14.77 11.15
CA GLY A 203 -2.84 -15.19 10.17
C GLY A 203 -3.44 -15.80 8.90
N LEU A 204 -4.58 -15.26 8.43
CA LEU A 204 -5.32 -15.79 7.28
C LEU A 204 -4.97 -15.11 5.94
N ARG A 205 -3.98 -14.23 5.95
CA ARG A 205 -3.54 -13.46 4.77
C ARG A 205 -2.11 -13.74 4.39
#